data_19b2b6ecf8066979eb1a9da9660aa1a4
#
_entry.id   19b2b6ecf8066979eb1a9da9660aa1a4
#
_cell.length_a   1.000
_cell.length_b   1.000
_cell.length_c   1.000
_cell.angle_alpha   90.00
_cell.angle_beta   90.00
_cell.angle_gamma   90.00
#
_symmetry.space_group_name_H-M   'P 1'
#
loop_
_entity.id
_entity.type
_entity.pdbx_description
1 polymer ?
#
loop_
_entity_poly.entity_id
_entity_poly.type
_entity_poly.pdbx_seq_one_letter_code
_entity_poly.pdbx_strand_id
1 'polypeptide(L)'
;MFKKLFIASLLLNLSLSIFIFQFRDKIIQRIFSPKKTIILMLGDSRIAQENWSILLHRNDIKNEAFGGAITQQILWNLERGQLNSEPKIVILEGGINDLLAGVPPERVYENYLKMIEILRVKEVQMIINSILYVTDNQIINKNISKVNVKIKDYCSVRKIAWIDINEQISKDENLLRQYSSDGIHLNKEAYLIWAEKMNQKLVQFRSF
;
A
#
# COMPACT_ATOMS: atom_id res chain seq x y z
N MET A 1 44.41 41.08 -17.18
CA MET A 1 42.99 40.69 -17.02
C MET A 1 42.85 39.20 -16.72
N PHE A 2 43.40 38.29 -17.51
CA PHE A 2 43.31 36.83 -17.37
C PHE A 2 43.75 36.27 -15.98
N LYS A 3 44.88 36.74 -15.41
CA LYS A 3 45.35 36.27 -14.10
C LYS A 3 44.36 36.59 -12.97
N LYS A 4 43.67 37.73 -12.98
CA LYS A 4 42.66 38.09 -11.98
C LYS A 4 41.41 37.22 -12.08
N LEU A 5 40.96 36.90 -13.30
CA LEU A 5 39.84 35.99 -13.57
C LEU A 5 40.17 34.55 -13.14
N PHE A 6 41.38 34.07 -13.40
CA PHE A 6 41.84 32.76 -12.97
C PHE A 6 41.86 32.63 -11.44
N ILE A 7 42.41 33.61 -10.73
CA ILE A 7 42.44 33.61 -9.25
C ILE A 7 41.02 33.67 -8.69
N ALA A 8 40.12 34.49 -9.24
CA ALA A 8 38.74 34.56 -8.82
C ALA A 8 38.01 33.22 -9.01
N SER A 9 38.20 32.52 -10.13
CA SER A 9 37.66 31.18 -10.37
C SER A 9 38.21 30.14 -9.39
N LEU A 10 39.51 30.19 -9.10
CA LEU A 10 40.14 29.28 -8.13
C LEU A 10 39.58 29.47 -6.72
N LEU A 11 39.40 30.71 -6.29
CA LEU A 11 38.81 31.02 -4.97
C LEU A 11 37.37 30.61 -4.90
N LEU A 12 36.58 30.78 -5.96
CA LEU A 12 35.18 30.34 -6.01
C LEU A 12 35.08 28.82 -5.90
N ASN A 13 35.91 28.07 -6.64
CA ASN A 13 35.94 26.62 -6.56
C ASN A 13 36.39 26.11 -5.20
N LEU A 14 37.36 26.78 -4.55
CA LEU A 14 37.83 26.44 -3.23
C LEU A 14 36.74 26.68 -2.18
N SER A 15 36.03 27.82 -2.24
CA SER A 15 34.92 28.13 -1.34
C SER A 15 33.74 27.16 -1.51
N LEU A 16 33.42 26.78 -2.75
CA LEU A 16 32.38 25.79 -3.06
C LEU A 16 32.76 24.40 -2.52
N SER A 17 34.02 24.01 -2.66
CA SER A 17 34.53 22.73 -2.15
C SER A 17 34.49 22.68 -0.62
N ILE A 18 34.86 23.78 0.05
CA ILE A 18 34.76 23.90 1.52
C ILE A 18 33.29 23.83 1.97
N PHE A 19 32.39 24.54 1.27
CA PHE A 19 30.97 24.52 1.55
C PHE A 19 30.40 23.10 1.41
N ILE A 20 30.69 22.40 0.31
CA ILE A 20 30.26 21.02 0.08
C ILE A 20 30.83 20.11 1.19
N PHE A 21 32.08 20.28 1.58
CA PHE A 21 32.69 19.45 2.63
C PHE A 21 32.04 19.70 4.01
N GLN A 22 31.78 20.96 4.38
CA GLN A 22 31.15 21.32 5.65
C GLN A 22 29.69 20.86 5.75
N PHE A 23 28.98 20.87 4.63
CA PHE A 23 27.54 20.49 4.60
C PHE A 23 27.29 19.08 4.06
N ARG A 24 28.35 18.37 3.63
CA ARG A 24 28.27 17.02 3.08
C ARG A 24 27.38 16.09 3.89
N ASP A 25 27.63 16.01 5.19
CA ASP A 25 26.92 15.07 6.05
C ASP A 25 25.46 15.47 6.24
N LYS A 26 25.15 16.77 6.30
CA LYS A 26 23.78 17.28 6.32
C LYS A 26 23.04 17.02 5.00
N ILE A 27 23.75 17.19 3.87
CA ILE A 27 23.18 16.93 2.55
C ILE A 27 22.94 15.42 2.38
N ILE A 28 23.93 14.59 2.75
CA ILE A 28 23.81 13.13 2.71
C ILE A 28 22.67 12.68 3.63
N GLN A 29 22.59 13.16 4.86
CA GLN A 29 21.48 12.84 5.76
C GLN A 29 20.12 13.28 5.16
N ARG A 30 20.03 14.44 4.53
CA ARG A 30 18.78 14.93 3.93
C ARG A 30 18.37 14.14 2.69
N ILE A 31 19.33 13.65 1.91
CA ILE A 31 19.08 12.85 0.69
C ILE A 31 18.83 11.37 1.03
N PHE A 32 19.60 10.82 1.99
CA PHE A 32 19.61 9.40 2.34
C PHE A 32 18.97 9.08 3.70
N SER A 33 18.46 10.07 4.44
CA SER A 33 17.64 9.73 5.62
C SER A 33 16.44 8.93 5.13
N PRO A 34 16.24 7.71 5.65
CA PRO A 34 15.04 6.97 5.33
C PRO A 34 13.84 7.84 5.74
N LYS A 35 13.02 8.21 4.76
CA LYS A 35 11.78 8.93 5.06
C LYS A 35 10.99 8.09 6.04
N LYS A 36 10.56 8.69 7.15
CA LYS A 36 9.77 7.97 8.15
C LYS A 36 8.54 7.39 7.44
N THR A 37 8.43 6.08 7.44
CA THR A 37 7.25 5.41 6.88
C THR A 37 6.06 5.74 7.76
N ILE A 38 5.06 6.39 7.21
CA ILE A 38 3.79 6.65 7.88
C ILE A 38 2.75 5.61 7.45
N ILE A 39 2.73 5.29 6.15
CA ILE A 39 1.80 4.32 5.57
C ILE A 39 2.59 3.11 5.10
N LEU A 40 2.21 1.93 5.59
CA LEU A 40 2.69 0.65 5.11
C LEU A 40 1.56 -0.03 4.31
N MET A 41 1.85 -0.43 3.08
CA MET A 41 0.92 -1.17 2.25
C MET A 41 1.29 -2.64 2.21
N LEU A 42 0.33 -3.50 2.49
CA LEU A 42 0.47 -4.95 2.54
C LEU A 42 -0.57 -5.57 1.62
N GLY A 43 -0.18 -6.59 0.90
CA GLY A 43 -1.11 -7.26 0.01
C GLY A 43 -0.44 -8.14 -1.03
N ASP A 44 -1.20 -8.44 -2.05
CA ASP A 44 -0.76 -9.25 -3.19
C ASP A 44 -0.34 -8.40 -4.41
N SER A 45 -0.36 -8.98 -5.61
CA SER A 45 0.04 -8.31 -6.84
C SER A 45 -0.76 -7.04 -7.14
N ARG A 46 -2.02 -6.96 -6.71
CA ARG A 46 -2.88 -5.81 -6.95
C ARG A 46 -2.41 -4.56 -6.22
N ILE A 47 -1.84 -4.74 -5.01
CA ILE A 47 -1.15 -3.65 -4.31
C ILE A 47 0.29 -3.47 -4.83
N ALA A 48 0.99 -4.58 -5.11
CA ALA A 48 2.41 -4.54 -5.45
C ALA A 48 2.71 -3.86 -6.78
N GLN A 49 1.81 -3.97 -7.77
CA GLN A 49 2.06 -3.53 -9.14
C GLN A 49 2.06 -2.01 -9.33
N GLU A 50 1.54 -1.24 -8.37
CA GLU A 50 1.34 0.19 -8.58
C GLU A 50 2.26 1.05 -7.71
N ASN A 51 2.61 2.23 -8.24
CA ASN A 51 3.35 3.23 -7.50
C ASN A 51 2.39 4.13 -6.69
N TRP A 52 2.02 3.66 -5.51
CA TRP A 52 1.09 4.35 -4.63
C TRP A 52 1.59 5.71 -4.15
N SER A 53 2.90 5.93 -4.10
CA SER A 53 3.46 7.24 -3.76
C SER A 53 3.09 8.30 -4.81
N ILE A 54 3.07 7.92 -6.09
CA ILE A 54 2.63 8.80 -7.17
C ILE A 54 1.11 8.98 -7.12
N LEU A 55 0.35 7.88 -7.03
CA LEU A 55 -1.12 7.93 -7.09
C LEU A 55 -1.74 8.69 -5.90
N LEU A 56 -1.15 8.55 -4.72
CA LEU A 56 -1.65 9.21 -3.51
C LEU A 56 -0.96 10.55 -3.22
N HIS A 57 -0.05 11.00 -4.10
CA HIS A 57 0.75 12.22 -3.94
C HIS A 57 1.45 12.29 -2.57
N ARG A 58 2.06 11.18 -2.14
CA ARG A 58 2.72 11.03 -0.83
C ARG A 58 4.10 10.41 -0.98
N ASN A 59 5.01 10.79 -0.09
CA ASN A 59 6.39 10.30 -0.08
C ASN A 59 6.76 9.51 1.18
N ASP A 60 5.77 9.20 2.01
CA ASP A 60 5.88 8.50 3.28
C ASP A 60 5.22 7.11 3.25
N ILE A 61 5.01 6.58 2.04
CA ILE A 61 4.44 5.26 1.79
C ILE A 61 5.58 4.26 1.56
N LYS A 62 5.48 3.11 2.25
CA LYS A 62 6.27 1.92 1.97
C LYS A 62 5.34 0.83 1.45
N ASN A 63 5.57 0.34 0.24
CA ASN A 63 4.84 -0.78 -0.32
C ASN A 63 5.63 -2.07 -0.11
N GLU A 64 5.13 -2.96 0.73
CA GLU A 64 5.70 -4.29 1.01
C GLU A 64 4.79 -5.43 0.53
N ALA A 65 3.83 -5.13 -0.32
CA ALA A 65 3.05 -6.14 -1.02
C ALA A 65 3.90 -6.86 -2.08
N PHE A 66 3.56 -8.09 -2.40
CA PHE A 66 4.28 -8.87 -3.43
C PHE A 66 3.35 -9.75 -4.27
N GLY A 67 3.77 -9.98 -5.50
CA GLY A 67 2.99 -10.78 -6.46
C GLY A 67 2.74 -12.20 -5.97
N GLY A 68 1.52 -12.70 -6.16
CA GLY A 68 1.15 -14.07 -5.77
C GLY A 68 0.98 -14.31 -4.27
N ALA A 69 1.06 -13.27 -3.43
CA ALA A 69 0.91 -13.42 -1.98
C ALA A 69 -0.45 -14.01 -1.61
N ILE A 70 -0.43 -15.05 -0.76
CA ILE A 70 -1.61 -15.55 -0.06
C ILE A 70 -1.68 -14.92 1.34
N THR A 71 -2.86 -14.89 1.93
CA THR A 71 -3.10 -14.25 3.24
C THR A 71 -2.23 -14.84 4.36
N GLN A 72 -1.91 -16.14 4.28
CA GLN A 72 -1.01 -16.78 5.24
C GLN A 72 0.42 -16.21 5.18
N GLN A 73 0.91 -15.88 3.99
CA GLN A 73 2.24 -15.27 3.84
C GLN A 73 2.26 -13.84 4.34
N ILE A 74 1.21 -13.06 4.07
CA ILE A 74 1.07 -11.70 4.60
C ILE A 74 1.05 -11.73 6.14
N LEU A 75 0.28 -12.65 6.74
CA LEU A 75 0.23 -12.86 8.18
C LEU A 75 1.62 -13.20 8.75
N TRP A 76 2.35 -14.15 8.17
CA TRP A 76 3.70 -14.51 8.61
C TRP A 76 4.69 -13.35 8.54
N ASN A 77 4.59 -12.51 7.53
CA ASN A 77 5.44 -11.35 7.40
C ASN A 77 5.15 -10.32 8.52
N LEU A 78 3.87 -10.11 8.86
CA LEU A 78 3.49 -9.28 10.01
C LEU A 78 4.04 -9.82 11.33
N GLU A 79 3.94 -11.14 11.55
CA GLU A 79 4.48 -11.82 12.73
C GLU A 79 6.00 -11.71 12.82
N ARG A 80 6.72 -11.67 11.67
CA ARG A 80 8.18 -11.63 11.57
C ARG A 80 8.80 -10.23 11.54
N GLY A 81 8.04 -9.20 11.80
CA GLY A 81 8.58 -7.86 12.00
C GLY A 81 8.40 -6.89 10.84
N GLN A 82 7.45 -7.12 9.94
CA GLN A 82 7.13 -6.16 8.87
C GLN A 82 6.70 -4.77 9.42
N LEU A 83 6.32 -4.71 10.71
CA LEU A 83 5.99 -3.46 11.41
C LEU A 83 7.20 -2.76 12.04
N ASN A 84 8.43 -3.24 11.84
CA ASN A 84 9.64 -2.63 12.42
C ASN A 84 9.92 -1.20 11.91
N SER A 85 9.28 -0.78 10.81
CA SER A 85 9.29 0.61 10.34
C SER A 85 8.38 1.54 11.15
N GLU A 86 7.69 1.01 12.16
CA GLU A 86 6.73 1.71 13.02
C GLU A 86 5.71 2.56 12.25
N PRO A 87 4.98 1.97 11.29
CA PRO A 87 4.00 2.70 10.51
C PRO A 87 2.86 3.18 11.41
N LYS A 88 2.27 4.32 11.06
CA LYS A 88 1.06 4.82 11.74
C LYS A 88 -0.21 4.22 11.15
N ILE A 89 -0.18 3.92 9.87
CA ILE A 89 -1.32 3.38 9.13
C ILE A 89 -0.85 2.16 8.33
N VAL A 90 -1.61 1.08 8.37
CA VAL A 90 -1.46 -0.06 7.46
C VAL A 90 -2.66 -0.09 6.52
N ILE A 91 -2.40 -0.21 5.23
CA ILE A 91 -3.40 -0.47 4.18
C ILE A 91 -3.23 -1.92 3.76
N LEU A 92 -4.29 -2.72 3.90
CA LEU A 92 -4.26 -4.16 3.65
C LEU A 92 -5.29 -4.54 2.58
N GLU A 93 -4.86 -5.30 1.59
CA GLU A 93 -5.67 -6.01 0.61
C GLU A 93 -4.99 -7.33 0.24
N GLY A 94 -5.75 -8.38 -0.04
CA GLY A 94 -5.25 -9.67 -0.50
C GLY A 94 -6.24 -10.78 -0.22
N GLY A 95 -5.99 -11.95 -0.82
CA GLY A 95 -6.83 -13.13 -0.65
C GLY A 95 -7.34 -13.73 -1.95
N ILE A 96 -7.18 -13.04 -3.08
CA ILE A 96 -7.54 -13.62 -4.38
C ILE A 96 -6.70 -14.86 -4.68
N ASN A 97 -5.41 -14.83 -4.38
CA ASN A 97 -4.52 -15.97 -4.61
C ASN A 97 -4.88 -17.20 -3.76
N ASP A 98 -5.34 -16.97 -2.52
CA ASP A 98 -5.88 -18.02 -1.66
C ASP A 98 -7.05 -18.72 -2.34
N LEU A 99 -8.04 -17.92 -2.77
CA LEU A 99 -9.27 -18.44 -3.36
C LEU A 99 -9.03 -19.13 -4.71
N LEU A 100 -8.14 -18.59 -5.53
CA LEU A 100 -7.72 -19.22 -6.80
C LEU A 100 -6.97 -20.54 -6.55
N ALA A 101 -6.20 -20.64 -5.46
CA ALA A 101 -5.52 -21.86 -5.05
C ALA A 101 -6.45 -22.87 -4.33
N GLY A 102 -7.75 -22.56 -4.17
CA GLY A 102 -8.72 -23.43 -3.52
C GLY A 102 -8.70 -23.38 -1.99
N VAL A 103 -8.04 -22.40 -1.37
CA VAL A 103 -8.11 -22.19 0.07
C VAL A 103 -9.54 -21.80 0.45
N PRO A 104 -10.13 -22.44 1.50
CA PRO A 104 -11.49 -22.13 1.92
C PRO A 104 -11.66 -20.66 2.33
N PRO A 105 -12.78 -20.00 1.97
CA PRO A 105 -13.08 -18.63 2.36
C PRO A 105 -12.96 -18.37 3.86
N GLU A 106 -13.32 -19.35 4.67
CA GLU A 106 -13.23 -19.31 6.13
C GLU A 106 -11.78 -19.10 6.59
N ARG A 107 -10.83 -19.77 5.95
CA ARG A 107 -9.40 -19.65 6.28
C ARG A 107 -8.87 -18.27 5.92
N VAL A 108 -9.28 -17.74 4.77
CA VAL A 108 -8.92 -16.36 4.36
C VAL A 108 -9.43 -15.36 5.41
N TYR A 109 -10.69 -15.50 5.83
CA TYR A 109 -11.28 -14.67 6.88
C TYR A 109 -10.53 -14.78 8.21
N GLU A 110 -10.21 -16.01 8.66
CA GLU A 110 -9.43 -16.23 9.90
C GLU A 110 -8.06 -15.52 9.85
N ASN A 111 -7.37 -15.57 8.70
CA ASN A 111 -6.10 -14.87 8.55
C ASN A 111 -6.28 -13.35 8.64
N TYR A 112 -7.34 -12.78 8.08
CA TYR A 112 -7.67 -11.37 8.25
C TYR A 112 -7.88 -11.01 9.72
N LEU A 113 -8.62 -11.81 10.47
CA LEU A 113 -8.82 -11.56 11.90
C LEU A 113 -7.50 -11.53 12.68
N LYS A 114 -6.58 -12.46 12.38
CA LYS A 114 -5.27 -12.50 13.01
C LYS A 114 -4.41 -11.27 12.64
N MET A 115 -4.39 -10.89 11.36
CA MET A 115 -3.68 -9.69 10.92
C MET A 115 -4.23 -8.42 11.60
N ILE A 116 -5.55 -8.27 11.64
CA ILE A 116 -6.20 -7.15 12.32
C ILE A 116 -5.85 -7.12 13.81
N GLU A 117 -5.83 -8.28 14.48
CA GLU A 117 -5.48 -8.35 15.90
C GLU A 117 -4.01 -7.95 16.16
N ILE A 118 -3.07 -8.38 15.32
CA ILE A 118 -1.66 -7.94 15.42
C ILE A 118 -1.57 -6.42 15.30
N LEU A 119 -2.25 -5.83 14.30
CA LEU A 119 -2.25 -4.38 14.08
C LEU A 119 -2.89 -3.64 15.25
N ARG A 120 -3.98 -4.16 15.82
CA ARG A 120 -4.67 -3.60 16.98
C ARG A 120 -3.78 -3.60 18.23
N VAL A 121 -3.11 -4.70 18.52
CA VAL A 121 -2.20 -4.83 19.66
C VAL A 121 -1.00 -3.87 19.53
N LYS A 122 -0.58 -3.58 18.32
CA LYS A 122 0.48 -2.61 18.01
C LYS A 122 -0.01 -1.16 17.90
N GLU A 123 -1.30 -0.92 18.16
CA GLU A 123 -1.95 0.40 18.07
C GLU A 123 -1.78 1.07 16.69
N VAL A 124 -1.63 0.26 15.65
CA VAL A 124 -1.53 0.73 14.27
C VAL A 124 -2.93 0.95 13.71
N GLN A 125 -3.17 2.11 13.15
CA GLN A 125 -4.41 2.36 12.42
C GLN A 125 -4.44 1.56 11.13
N MET A 126 -5.63 1.15 10.70
CA MET A 126 -5.75 0.28 9.54
C MET A 126 -6.87 0.69 8.60
N ILE A 127 -6.61 0.52 7.32
CA ILE A 127 -7.58 0.60 6.23
C ILE A 127 -7.60 -0.78 5.58
N ILE A 128 -8.72 -1.47 5.71
CA ILE A 128 -8.91 -2.78 5.10
C ILE A 128 -9.66 -2.58 3.79
N ASN A 129 -9.14 -3.15 2.72
CA ASN A 129 -9.80 -3.14 1.42
C ASN A 129 -10.51 -4.47 1.17
N SER A 130 -11.60 -4.41 0.41
CA SER A 130 -12.26 -5.60 -0.11
C SER A 130 -11.30 -6.40 -1.00
N ILE A 131 -11.43 -7.71 -0.98
CA ILE A 131 -10.89 -8.56 -2.05
C ILE A 131 -11.66 -8.22 -3.33
N LEU A 132 -10.93 -7.91 -4.39
CA LEU A 132 -11.55 -7.48 -5.64
C LEU A 132 -12.02 -8.71 -6.44
N TYR A 133 -13.17 -8.57 -7.10
CA TYR A 133 -13.67 -9.59 -8.00
C TYR A 133 -12.72 -9.84 -9.18
N VAL A 134 -12.93 -10.96 -9.85
CA VAL A 134 -12.27 -11.31 -11.10
C VAL A 134 -13.30 -11.36 -12.23
N THR A 135 -12.84 -11.29 -13.49
CA THR A 135 -13.72 -11.36 -14.65
C THR A 135 -14.13 -12.81 -14.91
N ASP A 136 -15.42 -13.03 -15.17
CA ASP A 136 -16.00 -14.28 -15.68
C ASP A 136 -15.70 -15.55 -14.85
N ASN A 137 -15.54 -15.42 -13.54
CA ASN A 137 -15.36 -16.57 -12.64
C ASN A 137 -16.35 -16.50 -11.46
N GLN A 138 -17.58 -16.92 -11.69
CA GLN A 138 -18.64 -16.85 -10.68
C GLN A 138 -18.33 -17.64 -9.40
N ILE A 139 -17.62 -18.77 -9.49
CA ILE A 139 -17.30 -19.60 -8.33
C ILE A 139 -16.36 -18.84 -7.40
N ILE A 140 -15.29 -18.28 -7.94
CA ILE A 140 -14.33 -17.47 -7.19
C ILE A 140 -15.01 -16.22 -6.66
N ASN A 141 -15.80 -15.52 -7.47
CA ASN A 141 -16.49 -14.30 -7.07
C ASN A 141 -17.47 -14.51 -5.92
N LYS A 142 -18.23 -15.63 -5.92
CA LYS A 142 -19.05 -16.00 -4.76
C LYS A 142 -18.25 -16.23 -3.49
N ASN A 143 -17.05 -16.81 -3.60
CA ASN A 143 -16.16 -16.96 -2.45
C ASN A 143 -15.60 -15.62 -1.98
N ILE A 144 -15.24 -14.73 -2.92
CA ILE A 144 -14.83 -13.36 -2.61
C ILE A 144 -15.95 -12.64 -1.84
N SER A 145 -17.19 -12.69 -2.32
CA SER A 145 -18.35 -12.08 -1.64
C SER A 145 -18.50 -12.58 -0.21
N LYS A 146 -18.42 -13.91 0.00
CA LYS A 146 -18.53 -14.50 1.35
C LYS A 146 -17.48 -13.94 2.31
N VAL A 147 -16.23 -13.79 1.85
CA VAL A 147 -15.14 -13.24 2.67
C VAL A 147 -15.36 -11.76 2.91
N ASN A 148 -15.64 -10.98 1.86
CA ASN A 148 -15.83 -9.54 1.94
C ASN A 148 -16.96 -9.16 2.89
N VAL A 149 -18.11 -9.84 2.85
CA VAL A 149 -19.22 -9.60 3.78
C VAL A 149 -18.77 -9.76 5.22
N LYS A 150 -18.10 -10.88 5.55
CA LYS A 150 -17.63 -11.14 6.91
C LYS A 150 -16.60 -10.11 7.39
N ILE A 151 -15.65 -9.72 6.53
CA ILE A 151 -14.62 -8.72 6.88
C ILE A 151 -15.27 -7.35 7.05
N LYS A 152 -16.16 -6.95 6.13
CA LYS A 152 -16.91 -5.68 6.22
C LYS A 152 -17.68 -5.56 7.52
N ASP A 153 -18.43 -6.61 7.90
CA ASP A 153 -19.20 -6.65 9.14
C ASP A 153 -18.27 -6.53 10.36
N TYR A 154 -17.16 -7.26 10.35
CA TYR A 154 -16.17 -7.18 11.44
C TYR A 154 -15.57 -5.77 11.54
N CYS A 155 -15.20 -5.16 10.42
CA CYS A 155 -14.68 -3.80 10.38
C CYS A 155 -15.71 -2.78 10.87
N SER A 156 -16.98 -2.93 10.50
CA SER A 156 -18.08 -2.06 10.92
C SER A 156 -18.26 -2.08 12.46
N VAL A 157 -18.34 -3.25 13.05
CA VAL A 157 -18.48 -3.42 14.51
C VAL A 157 -17.28 -2.83 15.27
N ARG A 158 -16.09 -2.94 14.72
CA ARG A 158 -14.83 -2.48 15.35
C ARG A 158 -14.43 -1.07 14.94
N LYS A 159 -15.23 -0.38 14.13
CA LYS A 159 -14.95 0.97 13.60
C LYS A 159 -13.62 1.05 12.84
N ILE A 160 -13.25 -0.03 12.17
CA ILE A 160 -12.08 -0.10 11.29
C ILE A 160 -12.46 0.47 9.92
N ALA A 161 -11.58 1.28 9.33
CA ALA A 161 -11.84 1.84 8.01
C ALA A 161 -11.88 0.73 6.94
N TRP A 162 -12.95 0.72 6.17
CA TRP A 162 -13.20 -0.21 5.07
C TRP A 162 -13.29 0.54 3.76
N ILE A 163 -12.67 0.01 2.72
CA ILE A 163 -12.79 0.47 1.33
C ILE A 163 -13.27 -0.70 0.48
N ASP A 164 -14.31 -0.45 -0.30
CA ASP A 164 -14.78 -1.37 -1.32
C ASP A 164 -14.89 -0.64 -2.65
N ILE A 165 -13.95 -0.91 -3.56
CA ILE A 165 -13.99 -0.37 -4.91
C ILE A 165 -14.75 -1.26 -5.89
N ASN A 166 -15.12 -2.48 -5.49
CA ASN A 166 -15.96 -3.35 -6.32
C ASN A 166 -17.28 -2.65 -6.69
N GLU A 167 -17.80 -1.78 -5.81
CA GLU A 167 -19.00 -0.97 -6.08
C GLU A 167 -18.87 -0.12 -7.36
N GLN A 168 -17.65 0.22 -7.79
CA GLN A 168 -17.39 1.10 -8.93
C GLN A 168 -16.83 0.39 -10.15
N ILE A 169 -16.07 -0.69 -9.92
CA ILE A 169 -15.36 -1.40 -11.00
C ILE A 169 -15.99 -2.75 -11.36
N SER A 170 -17.05 -3.14 -10.66
CA SER A 170 -17.70 -4.45 -10.85
C SER A 170 -19.21 -4.28 -11.01
N LYS A 171 -19.83 -5.28 -11.60
CA LYS A 171 -21.28 -5.42 -11.74
C LYS A 171 -21.67 -6.86 -11.51
N ASP A 172 -22.73 -7.12 -10.75
CA ASP A 172 -23.24 -8.46 -10.45
C ASP A 172 -22.13 -9.42 -9.97
N GLU A 173 -21.31 -8.94 -9.01
CA GLU A 173 -20.14 -9.65 -8.46
C GLU A 173 -19.10 -10.04 -9.53
N ASN A 174 -18.98 -9.29 -10.61
CA ASN A 174 -18.04 -9.58 -11.71
C ASN A 174 -17.24 -8.32 -12.04
N LEU A 175 -15.91 -8.44 -12.05
CA LEU A 175 -15.03 -7.34 -12.48
C LEU A 175 -15.29 -7.00 -13.93
N LEU A 176 -15.59 -5.75 -14.22
CA LEU A 176 -15.84 -5.28 -15.56
C LEU A 176 -14.55 -5.31 -16.40
N ARG A 177 -14.62 -5.89 -17.60
CA ARG A 177 -13.46 -6.05 -18.51
C ARG A 177 -12.74 -4.74 -18.81
N GLN A 178 -13.45 -3.60 -18.81
CA GLN A 178 -12.86 -2.30 -19.02
C GLN A 178 -11.90 -1.85 -17.91
N TYR A 179 -11.94 -2.48 -16.73
CA TYR A 179 -11.09 -2.16 -15.58
C TYR A 179 -9.97 -3.17 -15.34
N SER A 180 -9.83 -4.18 -16.22
CA SER A 180 -8.84 -5.23 -16.07
C SER A 180 -8.01 -5.40 -17.33
N SER A 181 -6.74 -5.79 -17.15
CA SER A 181 -5.84 -6.12 -18.24
C SER A 181 -5.94 -7.61 -18.65
N ASP A 182 -6.22 -8.49 -17.70
CA ASP A 182 -6.19 -9.96 -17.87
C ASP A 182 -7.33 -10.70 -17.15
N GLY A 183 -8.29 -9.95 -16.60
CA GLY A 183 -9.41 -10.48 -15.83
C GLY A 183 -9.13 -10.61 -14.32
N ILE A 184 -7.91 -10.36 -13.87
CA ILE A 184 -7.48 -10.42 -12.46
C ILE A 184 -6.85 -9.09 -12.03
N HIS A 185 -5.88 -8.60 -12.80
CA HIS A 185 -5.16 -7.37 -12.49
C HIS A 185 -5.88 -6.15 -13.03
N LEU A 186 -5.79 -5.06 -12.28
CA LEU A 186 -6.43 -3.81 -12.63
C LEU A 186 -5.64 -3.05 -13.70
N ASN A 187 -6.35 -2.27 -14.50
CA ASN A 187 -5.73 -1.28 -15.36
C ASN A 187 -5.59 0.07 -14.64
N LYS A 188 -4.96 1.03 -15.33
CA LYS A 188 -4.68 2.36 -14.78
C LYS A 188 -5.94 3.10 -14.31
N GLU A 189 -7.04 2.99 -15.04
CA GLU A 189 -8.30 3.66 -14.70
C GLU A 189 -8.86 3.16 -13.36
N ALA A 190 -8.88 1.84 -13.16
CA ALA A 190 -9.31 1.24 -11.90
C ALA A 190 -8.40 1.61 -10.73
N TYR A 191 -7.09 1.72 -10.96
CA TYR A 191 -6.15 2.19 -9.93
C TYR A 191 -6.38 3.65 -9.54
N LEU A 192 -6.76 4.52 -10.48
CA LEU A 192 -7.12 5.91 -10.16
C LEU A 192 -8.37 5.98 -9.28
N ILE A 193 -9.39 5.16 -9.58
CA ILE A 193 -10.60 5.03 -8.75
C ILE A 193 -10.21 4.58 -7.33
N TRP A 194 -9.33 3.58 -7.23
CA TRP A 194 -8.89 3.08 -5.94
C TRP A 194 -8.11 4.12 -5.13
N ALA A 195 -7.19 4.82 -5.79
CA ALA A 195 -6.42 5.89 -5.17
C ALA A 195 -7.30 7.03 -4.65
N GLU A 196 -8.34 7.42 -5.39
CA GLU A 196 -9.30 8.42 -4.93
C GLU A 196 -10.01 7.97 -3.65
N LYS A 197 -10.50 6.72 -3.59
CA LYS A 197 -11.14 6.17 -2.39
C LYS A 197 -10.16 6.09 -1.21
N MET A 198 -8.91 5.69 -1.45
CA MET A 198 -7.89 5.69 -0.42
C MET A 198 -7.63 7.10 0.11
N ASN A 199 -7.49 8.10 -0.77
CA ASN A 199 -7.28 9.49 -0.36
C ASN A 199 -8.44 10.02 0.49
N GLN A 200 -9.70 9.72 0.12
CA GLN A 200 -10.88 10.08 0.90
C GLN A 200 -10.83 9.46 2.31
N LYS A 201 -10.39 8.22 2.44
CA LYS A 201 -10.23 7.56 3.75
C LYS A 201 -9.06 8.10 4.54
N LEU A 202 -7.92 8.35 3.91
CA LEU A 202 -6.72 8.88 4.56
C LEU A 202 -6.93 10.27 5.18
N VAL A 203 -7.86 11.07 4.65
CA VAL A 203 -8.24 12.36 5.28
C VAL A 203 -8.75 12.17 6.70
N GLN A 204 -9.41 11.05 7.01
CA GLN A 204 -9.93 10.74 8.35
C GLN A 204 -8.82 10.50 9.38
N PHE A 205 -7.58 10.24 8.93
CA PHE A 205 -6.40 9.95 9.75
C PHE A 205 -5.41 11.12 9.81
N ARG A 206 -5.79 12.33 9.40
CA ARG A 206 -4.90 13.51 9.32
C ARG A 206 -4.51 14.13 10.68
N SER A 207 -4.80 13.50 11.78
CA SER A 207 -4.42 13.98 13.14
C SER A 207 -3.00 13.56 13.56
N PHE A 208 -2.07 13.37 12.60
CA PHE A 208 -0.67 12.99 12.87
C PHE A 208 0.33 13.93 12.19
#